data_1ad87b313602d5f086d86cffde750c0c
#
_entry.id   1ad87b313602d5f086d86cffde750c0c
#
_cell.length_a   1.000
_cell.length_b   1.000
_cell.length_c   1.000
_cell.angle_alpha   90.00
_cell.angle_beta   90.00
_cell.angle_gamma   90.00
#
_symmetry.space_group_name_H-M   'P 1'
#
loop_
_entity.id
_entity.type
_entity.pdbx_description
1 polymer ?
#
loop_
_entity_poly.entity_id
_entity_poly.type
_entity_poly.pdbx_seq_one_letter_code
_entity_poly.pdbx_strand_id
1 'polypeptide(L)'
;MDLSDEVDPVAAVVAALRGRGGTCWIGIDGKGATGKTMLAARIAAALPGSVVVHIDDFARPDVRGWERDRFVHQILRPLLAGRPGRYQRWDFFRNVGAEWRTVPTGVPVVVEGVSSTDVRLGVPWDFTIWIEVPYQIRLARARERDGPEMMERWLTDWMPSEDAYEQEQRPQDRVDLVYRPPWAV
;
A
#
# COMPACT_ATOMS: atom_id res chain seq x y z
N MET A 1 2.71 -23.91 21.84
CA MET A 1 2.26 -22.55 22.23
C MET A 1 3.17 -21.63 21.48
N ASP A 2 2.75 -21.30 20.23
CA ASP A 2 3.52 -20.47 19.31
C ASP A 2 3.34 -19.02 19.76
N LEU A 3 4.35 -18.53 20.47
CA LEU A 3 4.51 -17.12 20.83
C LEU A 3 5.11 -16.40 19.59
N SER A 4 4.39 -16.38 18.49
CA SER A 4 4.59 -15.29 17.54
C SER A 4 4.07 -14.03 18.25
N ASP A 5 4.96 -13.39 19.02
CA ASP A 5 4.71 -12.11 19.64
C ASP A 5 4.07 -11.21 18.58
N GLU A 6 2.86 -10.75 18.87
CA GLU A 6 2.11 -9.81 18.05
C GLU A 6 2.91 -8.51 17.96
N VAL A 7 3.87 -8.47 17.03
CA VAL A 7 4.65 -7.26 16.79
C VAL A 7 3.67 -6.17 16.33
N ASP A 8 3.49 -5.14 17.12
CA ASP A 8 2.71 -3.98 16.68
C ASP A 8 3.42 -3.33 15.48
N PRO A 9 2.81 -3.38 14.28
CA PRO A 9 3.44 -2.87 13.08
C PRO A 9 3.75 -1.37 13.15
N VAL A 10 2.98 -0.60 13.93
CA VAL A 10 3.25 0.83 14.13
C VAL A 10 4.53 1.02 14.94
N ALA A 11 4.66 0.30 16.04
CA ALA A 11 5.87 0.36 16.88
C ALA A 11 7.11 -0.10 16.11
N ALA A 12 7.00 -1.14 15.28
CA ALA A 12 8.09 -1.63 14.44
C ALA A 12 8.58 -0.57 13.44
N VAL A 13 7.67 0.08 12.72
CA VAL A 13 8.00 1.18 11.80
C VAL A 13 8.66 2.35 12.54
N VAL A 14 8.07 2.81 13.65
CA VAL A 14 8.63 3.92 14.44
C VAL A 14 10.03 3.59 14.94
N ALA A 15 10.27 2.35 15.38
CA ALA A 15 11.59 1.91 15.82
C ALA A 15 12.61 1.88 14.67
N ALA A 16 12.22 1.37 13.49
CA ALA A 16 13.08 1.29 12.31
C ALA A 16 13.49 2.67 11.77
N LEU A 17 12.62 3.67 11.93
CA LEU A 17 12.89 5.04 11.45
C LEU A 17 13.53 5.94 12.50
N ARG A 18 13.75 5.46 13.72
CA ARG A 18 14.34 6.26 14.81
C ARG A 18 15.71 6.80 14.42
N GLY A 19 15.87 8.12 14.52
CA GLY A 19 17.12 8.81 14.18
C GLY A 19 17.39 8.96 12.67
N ARG A 20 16.51 8.49 11.81
CA ARG A 20 16.61 8.74 10.37
C ARG A 20 16.08 10.14 10.06
N GLY A 21 16.76 10.82 9.16
CA GLY A 21 16.35 12.11 8.62
C GLY A 21 16.10 12.02 7.12
N GLY A 22 15.48 13.04 6.55
CA GLY A 22 15.19 13.06 5.13
C GLY A 22 13.91 12.29 4.76
N THR A 23 13.78 11.95 3.48
CA THR A 23 12.66 11.15 2.99
C THR A 23 12.88 9.68 3.33
N CYS A 24 11.99 9.13 4.13
CA CYS A 24 11.97 7.69 4.47
C CYS A 24 10.79 7.02 3.78
N TRP A 25 11.00 5.81 3.26
CA TRP A 25 10.02 5.08 2.47
C TRP A 25 9.46 3.89 3.25
N ILE A 26 8.15 3.89 3.49
CA ILE A 26 7.43 2.80 4.15
C ILE A 26 6.48 2.19 3.14
N GLY A 27 6.60 0.88 2.88
CA GLY A 27 5.72 0.12 2.01
C GLY A 27 4.73 -0.72 2.81
N ILE A 28 3.43 -0.60 2.50
CA ILE A 28 2.38 -1.45 3.08
C ILE A 28 1.66 -2.16 1.95
N ASP A 29 1.98 -3.41 1.78
CA ASP A 29 1.44 -4.27 0.73
C ASP A 29 0.53 -5.36 1.32
N GLY A 30 -0.16 -6.03 0.46
CA GLY A 30 -1.12 -7.08 0.80
C GLY A 30 -2.28 -7.08 -0.16
N LYS A 31 -3.01 -8.17 -0.20
CA LYS A 31 -4.18 -8.32 -1.08
C LYS A 31 -5.30 -7.32 -0.71
N GLY A 32 -6.29 -7.21 -1.57
CA GLY A 32 -7.46 -6.36 -1.33
C GLY A 32 -8.21 -6.71 -0.04
N ALA A 33 -8.82 -5.73 0.59
CA ALA A 33 -9.61 -5.84 1.82
C ALA A 33 -8.84 -6.35 3.07
N THR A 34 -7.49 -6.20 3.09
CA THR A 34 -6.64 -6.60 4.23
C THR A 34 -6.52 -5.52 5.32
N GLY A 35 -6.94 -4.28 5.06
CA GLY A 35 -6.86 -3.19 6.03
C GLY A 35 -5.61 -2.31 5.90
N LYS A 36 -4.93 -2.32 4.74
CA LYS A 36 -3.73 -1.50 4.47
C LYS A 36 -3.95 -0.03 4.76
N THR A 37 -5.03 0.54 4.29
CA THR A 37 -5.35 1.97 4.47
C THR A 37 -5.51 2.34 5.94
N MET A 38 -6.12 1.46 6.74
CA MET A 38 -6.24 1.67 8.19
C MET A 38 -4.87 1.64 8.87
N LEU A 39 -4.01 0.68 8.50
CA LEU A 39 -2.66 0.61 9.05
C LEU A 39 -1.82 1.81 8.61
N ALA A 40 -1.92 2.23 7.35
CA ALA A 40 -1.23 3.42 6.84
C ALA A 40 -1.62 4.69 7.63
N ALA A 41 -2.90 4.86 7.93
CA ALA A 41 -3.38 5.98 8.74
C ALA A 41 -2.82 5.93 10.18
N ARG A 42 -2.76 4.75 10.81
CA ARG A 42 -2.15 4.56 12.15
C ARG A 42 -0.65 4.89 12.14
N ILE A 43 0.08 4.42 11.14
CA ILE A 43 1.51 4.70 11.00
C ILE A 43 1.72 6.20 10.77
N ALA A 44 0.93 6.83 9.90
CA ALA A 44 1.02 8.26 9.64
C ALA A 44 0.75 9.09 10.89
N ALA A 45 -0.22 8.70 11.71
CA ALA A 45 -0.49 9.36 12.98
C ALA A 45 0.67 9.26 13.99
N ALA A 46 1.45 8.17 13.93
CA ALA A 46 2.62 7.96 14.77
C ALA A 46 3.92 8.61 14.23
N LEU A 47 3.91 9.05 12.97
CA LEU A 47 5.04 9.70 12.30
C LEU A 47 4.68 11.14 11.90
N PRO A 48 4.88 12.14 12.75
CA PRO A 48 4.52 13.52 12.45
C PRO A 48 5.14 14.03 11.14
N GLY A 49 4.32 14.69 10.31
CA GLY A 49 4.73 15.22 9.01
C GLY A 49 4.75 14.19 7.88
N SER A 50 4.48 12.91 8.15
CA SER A 50 4.41 11.89 7.09
C SER A 50 3.26 12.13 6.11
N VAL A 51 3.42 11.59 4.89
CA VAL A 51 2.41 11.62 3.84
C VAL A 51 2.07 10.20 3.42
N VAL A 52 0.77 9.93 3.24
CA VAL A 52 0.30 8.65 2.69
C VAL A 52 0.05 8.81 1.19
N VAL A 53 0.60 7.90 0.41
CA VAL A 53 0.37 7.75 -1.03
C VAL A 53 -0.37 6.44 -1.26
N HIS A 54 -1.59 6.54 -1.76
CA HIS A 54 -2.42 5.39 -2.09
C HIS A 54 -2.15 4.94 -3.52
N ILE A 55 -1.83 3.67 -3.73
CA ILE A 55 -1.63 3.10 -5.07
C ILE A 55 -2.92 3.21 -5.90
N ASP A 56 -4.08 3.12 -5.26
CA ASP A 56 -5.38 3.27 -5.90
C ASP A 56 -5.58 4.64 -6.56
N ASP A 57 -4.85 5.68 -6.12
CA ASP A 57 -4.84 7.00 -6.79
C ASP A 57 -4.27 6.94 -8.22
N PHE A 58 -3.55 5.86 -8.54
CA PHE A 58 -2.94 5.60 -9.85
C PHE A 58 -3.69 4.51 -10.66
N ALA A 59 -4.74 3.93 -10.10
CA ALA A 59 -5.55 2.93 -10.79
C ALA A 59 -6.53 3.59 -11.76
N ARG A 60 -6.69 2.98 -12.94
CA ARG A 60 -7.65 3.41 -13.96
C ARG A 60 -8.41 2.21 -14.50
N PRO A 61 -9.68 2.35 -14.90
CA PRO A 61 -10.49 1.23 -15.43
C PRO A 61 -9.93 0.61 -16.72
N ASP A 62 -9.21 1.40 -17.51
CA ASP A 62 -8.63 1.05 -18.80
C ASP A 62 -7.17 0.54 -18.70
N VAL A 63 -6.61 0.49 -17.50
CA VAL A 63 -5.25 0.02 -17.25
C VAL A 63 -5.30 -1.22 -16.35
N ARG A 64 -4.64 -2.30 -16.77
CA ARG A 64 -4.52 -3.49 -15.93
C ARG A 64 -3.64 -3.20 -14.71
N GLY A 65 -4.21 -3.35 -13.52
CA GLY A 65 -3.58 -3.00 -12.27
C GLY A 65 -3.59 -1.48 -12.06
N TRP A 66 -2.44 -0.85 -12.05
CA TRP A 66 -2.29 0.59 -11.85
C TRP A 66 -1.10 1.16 -12.62
N GLU A 67 -1.07 2.48 -12.83
CA GLU A 67 -0.05 3.18 -13.62
C GLU A 67 1.28 3.34 -12.88
N ARG A 68 2.10 2.28 -12.82
CA ARG A 68 3.41 2.26 -12.13
C ARG A 68 4.35 3.37 -12.62
N ASP A 69 4.41 3.56 -13.93
CA ASP A 69 5.26 4.60 -14.54
C ASP A 69 4.88 6.00 -14.07
N ARG A 70 3.59 6.25 -13.87
CA ARG A 70 3.12 7.54 -13.36
C ARG A 70 3.58 7.78 -11.91
N PHE A 71 3.50 6.77 -11.05
CA PHE A 71 4.05 6.83 -9.69
C PHE A 71 5.57 7.10 -9.72
N VAL A 72 6.31 6.34 -10.53
CA VAL A 72 7.76 6.50 -10.65
C VAL A 72 8.14 7.91 -11.12
N HIS A 73 7.46 8.44 -12.15
CA HIS A 73 7.78 9.75 -12.71
C HIS A 73 7.29 10.92 -11.84
N GLN A 74 6.14 10.77 -11.19
CA GLN A 74 5.50 11.87 -10.45
C GLN A 74 5.86 11.91 -8.97
N ILE A 75 6.24 10.77 -8.37
CA ILE A 75 6.57 10.64 -6.95
C ILE A 75 8.03 10.22 -6.76
N LEU A 76 8.39 9.02 -7.18
CA LEU A 76 9.66 8.41 -6.80
C LEU A 76 10.87 9.22 -7.31
N ARG A 77 10.96 9.46 -8.62
CA ARG A 77 12.10 10.19 -9.21
C ARG A 77 12.26 11.62 -8.69
N PRO A 78 11.19 12.43 -8.57
CA PRO A 78 11.30 13.74 -7.94
C PRO A 78 11.85 13.67 -6.52
N LEU A 79 11.32 12.82 -5.67
CA LEU A 79 11.75 12.71 -4.27
C LEU A 79 13.19 12.22 -4.13
N LEU A 80 13.61 11.25 -4.96
CA LEU A 80 15.01 10.80 -5.01
C LEU A 80 15.97 11.92 -5.48
N ALA A 81 15.48 12.84 -6.28
CA ALA A 81 16.23 14.02 -6.73
C ALA A 81 16.13 15.22 -5.76
N GLY A 82 15.60 15.03 -4.54
CA GLY A 82 15.43 16.10 -3.55
C GLY A 82 14.37 17.13 -3.92
N ARG A 83 13.45 16.81 -4.80
CA ARG A 83 12.35 17.67 -5.24
C ARG A 83 11.00 17.09 -4.82
N PRO A 84 9.99 17.93 -4.50
CA PRO A 84 8.67 17.44 -4.16
C PRO A 84 8.04 16.66 -5.33
N GLY A 85 7.35 15.58 -5.02
CA GLY A 85 6.49 14.87 -5.95
C GLY A 85 5.16 15.59 -6.11
N ARG A 86 4.55 15.49 -7.29
CA ARG A 86 3.20 16.02 -7.53
C ARG A 86 2.46 15.12 -8.49
N TYR A 87 1.28 14.64 -8.07
CA TYR A 87 0.45 13.74 -8.88
C TYR A 87 -1.01 14.14 -8.83
N GLN A 88 -1.75 13.75 -9.85
CA GLN A 88 -3.21 13.89 -9.87
C GLN A 88 -3.83 12.56 -9.45
N ARG A 89 -4.66 12.58 -8.40
CA ARG A 89 -5.46 11.40 -8.04
C ARG A 89 -6.41 11.06 -9.19
N TRP A 90 -6.59 9.77 -9.47
CA TRP A 90 -7.58 9.31 -10.43
C TRP A 90 -8.83 8.82 -9.70
N ASP A 91 -9.99 9.31 -10.08
CA ASP A 91 -11.28 8.76 -9.64
C ASP A 91 -11.62 7.56 -10.54
N PHE A 92 -11.37 6.37 -10.01
CA PHE A 92 -11.53 5.11 -10.74
C PHE A 92 -12.96 4.91 -11.24
N PHE A 93 -13.97 5.20 -10.42
CA PHE A 93 -15.37 4.95 -10.77
C PHE A 93 -15.92 5.95 -11.79
N ARG A 94 -15.48 7.21 -11.70
CA ARG A 94 -15.85 8.26 -12.66
C ARG A 94 -14.95 8.28 -13.88
N ASN A 95 -13.82 7.58 -13.84
CA ASN A 95 -12.76 7.57 -14.84
C ASN A 95 -12.29 8.98 -15.24
N VAL A 96 -12.01 9.82 -14.27
CA VAL A 96 -11.53 11.20 -14.47
C VAL A 96 -10.42 11.55 -13.50
N GLY A 97 -9.57 12.50 -13.89
CA GLY A 97 -8.61 13.12 -12.98
C GLY A 97 -9.34 13.90 -11.88
N ALA A 98 -8.95 13.69 -10.63
CA ALA A 98 -9.45 14.40 -9.46
C ALA A 98 -8.45 15.49 -9.01
N GLU A 99 -8.33 15.73 -7.72
CA GLU A 99 -7.44 16.74 -7.17
C GLU A 99 -5.96 16.42 -7.37
N TRP A 100 -5.16 17.46 -7.44
CA TRP A 100 -3.71 17.35 -7.40
C TRP A 100 -3.20 17.25 -5.97
N ARG A 101 -2.27 16.32 -5.74
CA ARG A 101 -1.62 16.11 -4.45
C ARG A 101 -0.12 16.37 -4.56
N THR A 102 0.46 16.90 -3.50
CA THR A 102 1.91 17.14 -3.39
C THR A 102 2.50 16.26 -2.30
N VAL A 103 3.62 15.63 -2.59
CA VAL A 103 4.41 14.87 -1.62
C VAL A 103 5.70 15.67 -1.37
N PRO A 104 5.86 16.27 -0.19
CA PRO A 104 7.06 17.06 0.13
C PRO A 104 8.29 16.17 0.30
N THR A 105 9.47 16.78 0.19
CA THR A 105 10.74 16.12 0.53
C THR A 105 11.01 16.17 2.02
N GLY A 106 11.89 15.27 2.51
CA GLY A 106 12.37 15.32 3.88
C GLY A 106 11.36 14.82 4.93
N VAL A 107 10.33 14.11 4.50
CA VAL A 107 9.30 13.54 5.37
C VAL A 107 9.17 12.03 5.12
N PRO A 108 8.66 11.26 6.09
CA PRO A 108 8.28 9.86 5.84
C PRO A 108 7.15 9.78 4.81
N VAL A 109 7.29 8.87 3.84
CA VAL A 109 6.31 8.59 2.79
C VAL A 109 5.82 7.16 2.96
N VAL A 110 4.55 7.02 3.33
CA VAL A 110 3.88 5.73 3.46
C VAL A 110 3.17 5.44 2.14
N VAL A 111 3.63 4.42 1.42
CA VAL A 111 3.00 3.97 0.16
C VAL A 111 2.21 2.71 0.47
N GLU A 112 0.90 2.75 0.25
CA GLU A 112 0.03 1.61 0.54
C GLU A 112 -0.83 1.21 -0.65
N GLY A 113 -1.07 -0.06 -0.80
CA GLY A 113 -1.94 -0.63 -1.82
C GLY A 113 -1.49 -2.00 -2.29
N VAL A 114 -2.29 -2.63 -3.12
CA VAL A 114 -1.93 -3.92 -3.74
C VAL A 114 -0.73 -3.71 -4.66
N SER A 115 0.29 -4.55 -4.50
CA SER A 115 1.57 -4.47 -5.22
C SER A 115 2.34 -3.14 -5.02
N SER A 116 2.14 -2.46 -3.89
CA SER A 116 2.91 -1.26 -3.54
C SER A 116 4.40 -1.54 -3.37
N THR A 117 4.77 -2.76 -2.96
CA THR A 117 6.17 -3.17 -2.81
C THR A 117 6.71 -3.99 -3.99
N ASP A 118 6.08 -3.89 -5.17
CA ASP A 118 6.58 -4.52 -6.40
C ASP A 118 8.05 -4.12 -6.63
N VAL A 119 8.94 -5.12 -6.76
CA VAL A 119 10.40 -4.88 -6.91
C VAL A 119 10.73 -4.05 -8.15
N ARG A 120 9.87 -4.08 -9.17
CA ARG A 120 10.04 -3.33 -10.42
C ARG A 120 9.92 -1.80 -10.23
N LEU A 121 9.35 -1.35 -9.12
CA LEU A 121 9.26 0.09 -8.80
C LEU A 121 10.64 0.69 -8.45
N GLY A 122 11.55 -0.12 -7.89
CA GLY A 122 12.88 0.35 -7.50
C GLY A 122 12.85 1.35 -6.34
N VAL A 123 11.84 1.33 -5.49
CA VAL A 123 11.76 2.18 -4.29
C VAL A 123 12.79 1.71 -3.26
N PRO A 124 13.64 2.61 -2.72
CA PRO A 124 14.60 2.27 -1.67
C PRO A 124 13.88 2.22 -0.30
N TRP A 125 13.17 1.15 -0.06
CA TRP A 125 12.39 0.97 1.15
C TRP A 125 13.25 1.03 2.41
N ASP A 126 12.78 1.78 3.43
CA ASP A 126 13.33 1.79 4.78
C ASP A 126 12.63 0.78 5.68
N PHE A 127 11.36 0.50 5.40
CA PHE A 127 10.59 -0.56 6.06
C PHE A 127 9.42 -1.00 5.19
N THR A 128 9.18 -2.30 5.15
CA THR A 128 8.10 -2.90 4.35
C THR A 128 7.25 -3.86 5.17
N ILE A 129 5.94 -3.84 4.91
CA ILE A 129 4.96 -4.69 5.59
C ILE A 129 4.11 -5.41 4.54
N TRP A 130 3.96 -6.72 4.71
CA TRP A 130 2.92 -7.49 4.04
C TRP A 130 1.80 -7.80 5.01
N ILE A 131 0.55 -7.43 4.69
CA ILE A 131 -0.62 -7.76 5.51
C ILE A 131 -1.26 -9.03 4.97
N GLU A 132 -1.26 -10.07 5.80
CA GLU A 132 -1.86 -11.36 5.47
C GLU A 132 -3.21 -11.52 6.15
N VAL A 133 -4.25 -11.76 5.35
CA VAL A 133 -5.64 -11.96 5.79
C VAL A 133 -6.24 -13.13 5.03
N PRO A 134 -6.88 -14.10 5.71
CA PRO A 134 -7.54 -15.24 5.07
C PRO A 134 -8.54 -14.82 4.00
N TYR A 135 -8.59 -15.61 2.91
CA TYR A 135 -9.44 -15.35 1.75
C TYR A 135 -10.91 -15.06 2.12
N GLN A 136 -11.49 -15.88 2.99
CA GLN A 136 -12.91 -15.75 3.36
C GLN A 136 -13.21 -14.41 4.06
N ILE A 137 -12.27 -13.95 4.90
CA ILE A 137 -12.41 -12.67 5.61
C ILE A 137 -12.30 -11.52 4.63
N ARG A 138 -11.34 -11.57 3.71
CA ARG A 138 -11.19 -10.55 2.66
C ARG A 138 -12.43 -10.47 1.76
N LEU A 139 -12.96 -11.63 1.35
CA LEU A 139 -14.16 -11.72 0.52
C LEU A 139 -15.39 -11.11 1.23
N ALA A 140 -15.58 -11.43 2.51
CA ALA A 140 -16.67 -10.87 3.31
C ALA A 140 -16.55 -9.34 3.42
N ARG A 141 -15.37 -8.83 3.75
CA ARG A 141 -15.09 -7.39 3.84
C ARG A 141 -15.26 -6.66 2.51
N ALA A 142 -14.80 -7.27 1.41
CA ALA A 142 -15.00 -6.73 0.07
C ALA A 142 -16.49 -6.59 -0.28
N ARG A 143 -17.27 -7.62 0.02
CA ARG A 143 -18.71 -7.62 -0.22
C ARG A 143 -19.45 -6.57 0.61
N GLU A 144 -19.07 -6.42 1.88
CA GLU A 144 -19.66 -5.41 2.78
C GLU A 144 -19.33 -3.99 2.33
N ARG A 145 -18.10 -3.73 1.92
CA ARG A 145 -17.62 -2.40 1.53
C ARG A 145 -18.11 -1.95 0.16
N ASP A 146 -18.04 -2.84 -0.83
CA ASP A 146 -18.22 -2.48 -2.25
C ASP A 146 -19.58 -2.93 -2.82
N GLY A 147 -20.35 -3.70 -2.06
CA GLY A 147 -21.67 -4.20 -2.47
C GLY A 147 -21.62 -5.45 -3.37
N PRO A 148 -22.77 -6.13 -3.53
CA PRO A 148 -22.86 -7.35 -4.31
C PRO A 148 -22.57 -7.15 -5.81
N GLU A 149 -22.83 -5.97 -6.35
CA GLU A 149 -22.61 -5.61 -7.76
C GLU A 149 -21.12 -5.59 -8.15
N MET A 150 -20.23 -5.39 -7.19
CA MET A 150 -18.79 -5.41 -7.45
C MET A 150 -18.17 -6.81 -7.34
N MET A 151 -18.93 -7.80 -6.83
CA MET A 151 -18.36 -9.12 -6.52
C MET A 151 -17.88 -9.88 -7.75
N GLU A 152 -18.55 -9.73 -8.90
CA GLU A 152 -18.07 -10.33 -10.13
C GLU A 152 -16.65 -9.85 -10.46
N ARG A 153 -16.40 -8.55 -10.39
CA ARG A 153 -15.09 -7.96 -10.66
C ARG A 153 -14.05 -8.41 -9.63
N TRP A 154 -14.43 -8.51 -8.36
CA TRP A 154 -13.57 -9.05 -7.32
C TRP A 154 -13.09 -10.47 -7.64
N LEU A 155 -14.02 -11.34 -8.04
CA LEU A 155 -13.75 -12.76 -8.25
C LEU A 155 -13.06 -13.06 -9.59
N THR A 156 -13.33 -12.28 -10.65
CA THR A 156 -12.83 -12.56 -12.00
C THR A 156 -11.62 -11.73 -12.41
N ASP A 157 -11.37 -10.59 -11.76
CA ASP A 157 -10.27 -9.69 -12.12
C ASP A 157 -9.32 -9.43 -10.94
N TRP A 158 -9.81 -8.78 -9.88
CA TRP A 158 -8.91 -8.28 -8.82
C TRP A 158 -8.24 -9.41 -8.01
N MET A 159 -9.01 -10.32 -7.43
CA MET A 159 -8.43 -11.43 -6.64
C MET A 159 -7.48 -12.32 -7.45
N PRO A 160 -7.82 -12.74 -8.69
CA PRO A 160 -6.87 -13.47 -9.52
C PRO A 160 -5.59 -12.71 -9.85
N SER A 161 -5.67 -11.38 -10.07
CA SER A 161 -4.49 -10.57 -10.33
C SER A 161 -3.60 -10.40 -9.09
N GLU A 162 -4.21 -10.31 -7.91
CA GLU A 162 -3.51 -10.28 -6.62
C GLU A 162 -2.80 -11.61 -6.33
N ASP A 163 -3.46 -12.73 -6.64
CA ASP A 163 -2.87 -14.07 -6.48
C ASP A 163 -1.69 -14.27 -7.45
N ALA A 164 -1.81 -13.80 -8.69
CA ALA A 164 -0.73 -13.84 -9.66
C ALA A 164 0.48 -12.99 -9.21
N TYR A 165 0.25 -11.80 -8.67
CA TYR A 165 1.29 -10.95 -8.11
C TYR A 165 1.99 -11.63 -6.93
N GLU A 166 1.24 -12.20 -5.99
CA GLU A 166 1.81 -12.91 -4.84
C GLU A 166 2.65 -14.11 -5.28
N GLN A 167 2.18 -14.89 -6.24
CA GLN A 167 2.92 -16.03 -6.78
C GLN A 167 4.21 -15.62 -7.51
N GLU A 168 4.15 -14.54 -8.31
CA GLU A 168 5.29 -14.05 -9.08
C GLU A 168 6.37 -13.43 -8.17
N GLN A 169 5.97 -12.58 -7.24
CA GLN A 169 6.87 -11.71 -6.49
C GLN A 169 7.16 -12.18 -5.08
N ARG A 170 6.31 -13.04 -4.52
CA ARG A 170 6.43 -13.57 -3.15
C ARG A 170 6.77 -12.47 -2.12
N PRO A 171 5.96 -11.40 -2.02
CA PRO A 171 6.29 -10.24 -1.18
C PRO A 171 6.49 -10.63 0.29
N GLN A 172 5.77 -11.63 0.79
CA GLN A 172 5.88 -12.13 2.16
C GLN A 172 7.27 -12.67 2.51
N ASP A 173 8.07 -13.09 1.52
CA ASP A 173 9.40 -13.65 1.76
C ASP A 173 10.51 -12.58 1.82
N ARG A 174 10.19 -11.32 1.48
CA ARG A 174 11.17 -10.24 1.32
C ARG A 174 10.84 -8.97 2.10
N VAL A 175 9.67 -8.87 2.69
CA VAL A 175 9.31 -7.73 3.55
C VAL A 175 9.95 -7.84 4.93
N ASP A 176 10.09 -6.70 5.60
CA ASP A 176 10.63 -6.64 6.96
C ASP A 176 9.65 -7.21 7.99
N LEU A 177 8.35 -7.13 7.72
CA LEU A 177 7.30 -7.63 8.62
C LEU A 177 6.13 -8.25 7.84
N VAL A 178 5.80 -9.50 8.16
CA VAL A 178 4.50 -10.08 7.80
C VAL A 178 3.54 -9.86 8.97
N TYR A 179 2.54 -9.02 8.75
CA TYR A 179 1.56 -8.68 9.76
C TYR A 179 0.25 -9.45 9.56
N ARG A 180 -0.15 -10.17 10.59
CA ARG A 180 -1.42 -10.91 10.67
C ARG A 180 -2.30 -10.26 11.72
N PRO A 181 -3.15 -9.28 11.32
CA PRO A 181 -4.02 -8.61 12.28
C PRO A 181 -4.97 -9.63 12.95
N PRO A 182 -5.32 -9.43 14.23
CA PRO A 182 -6.29 -10.30 14.89
C PRO A 182 -7.62 -10.26 14.13
N TRP A 183 -8.16 -11.43 13.85
CA TRP A 183 -9.47 -11.56 13.20
C TRP A 183 -10.55 -11.44 14.28
N ALA A 184 -11.44 -10.47 14.16
CA ALA A 184 -12.72 -10.59 14.81
C ALA A 184 -13.49 -11.71 14.08
N VAL A 185 -13.72 -12.81 14.78
CA VAL A 185 -14.59 -13.88 14.36
C VAL A 185 -16.04 -13.39 14.38
#